data_3088214d9772dcb684b9ca5badc7a5f3
#
_entry.id   3088214d9772dcb684b9ca5badc7a5f3
#
_cell.length_a   1.000
_cell.length_b   1.000
_cell.length_c   1.000
_cell.angle_alpha   90.00
_cell.angle_beta   90.00
_cell.angle_gamma   90.00
#
_symmetry.space_group_name_H-M   'P 1'
#
loop_
_entity.id
_entity.type
_entity.pdbx_description
1 polymer ?
#
loop_
_entity_poly.entity_id
_entity_poly.type
_entity_poly.pdbx_seq_one_letter_code
_entity_poly.pdbx_strand_id
1 'polypeptide(L)'
;KEQMARDVLGAAGAWLEQNVLSVLRSDGNPINRVQEASKRLDEFYSGGRRACLLNMLSSPRTADGPFSEAIRLMFDALIAALCKPLIDQGFDRKVARHRAEQAVIRLQGSLVVARGLGTPRVFREFLDDLPKFLLDKD
;
A
#
# COMPACT_ATOMS: atom_id res chain seq x y z
N LYS A 1 24.01 -7.28 8.71
CA LYS A 1 22.58 -7.61 8.57
C LYS A 1 21.69 -6.37 8.56
N GLU A 2 21.93 -5.45 9.50
CA GLU A 2 21.14 -4.23 9.60
C GLU A 2 21.30 -3.35 8.35
N GLN A 3 22.53 -3.19 7.84
CA GLN A 3 22.76 -2.39 6.65
C GLN A 3 22.10 -3.01 5.42
N MET A 4 22.15 -4.33 5.28
CA MET A 4 21.47 -5.03 4.20
C MET A 4 19.95 -4.80 4.26
N ALA A 5 19.37 -4.89 5.44
CA ALA A 5 17.94 -4.63 5.62
C ALA A 5 17.58 -3.17 5.29
N ARG A 6 18.43 -2.20 5.65
CA ARG A 6 18.23 -0.81 5.28
C ARG A 6 18.29 -0.61 3.78
N ASP A 7 19.23 -1.26 3.11
CA ASP A 7 19.39 -1.15 1.65
C ASP A 7 18.17 -1.73 0.94
N VAL A 8 17.68 -2.88 1.39
CA VAL A 8 16.49 -3.52 0.80
C VAL A 8 15.24 -2.66 1.05
N LEU A 9 15.09 -2.14 2.26
CA LEU A 9 13.97 -1.26 2.60
C LEU A 9 14.01 0.02 1.76
N GLY A 10 15.19 0.62 1.60
CA GLY A 10 15.37 1.80 0.77
C GLY A 10 15.03 1.55 -0.70
N ALA A 11 15.48 0.41 -1.24
CA ALA A 11 15.19 0.05 -2.63
C ALA A 11 13.69 -0.19 -2.83
N ALA A 12 13.04 -0.88 -1.90
CA ALA A 12 11.60 -1.12 -1.96
C ALA A 12 10.82 0.20 -1.88
N GLY A 13 11.22 1.09 -0.99
CA GLY A 13 10.61 2.40 -0.84
C GLY A 13 10.75 3.25 -2.09
N ALA A 14 11.94 3.24 -2.71
CA ALA A 14 12.18 3.98 -3.95
C ALA A 14 11.32 3.44 -5.09
N TRP A 15 11.19 2.13 -5.20
CA TRP A 15 10.34 1.52 -6.23
C TRP A 15 8.87 1.90 -6.02
N LEU A 16 8.37 1.80 -4.80
CA LEU A 16 7.00 2.21 -4.46
C LEU A 16 6.76 3.68 -4.80
N GLU A 17 7.70 4.56 -4.42
CA GLU A 17 7.58 5.98 -4.69
C GLU A 17 7.46 6.25 -6.20
N GLN A 18 8.29 5.64 -7.00
CA GLN A 18 8.33 5.87 -8.44
C GLN A 18 7.16 5.23 -9.18
N ASN A 19 6.68 4.07 -8.74
CA ASN A 19 5.73 3.26 -9.51
C ASN A 19 4.31 3.27 -8.97
N VAL A 20 4.13 3.50 -7.68
CA VAL A 20 2.81 3.49 -7.06
C VAL A 20 2.41 4.87 -6.56
N LEU A 21 3.22 5.47 -5.71
CA LEU A 21 2.87 6.75 -5.11
C LEU A 21 2.81 7.88 -6.14
N SER A 22 3.73 7.90 -7.09
CA SER A 22 3.74 8.89 -8.17
C SER A 22 2.46 8.81 -9.02
N VAL A 23 1.98 7.60 -9.28
CA VAL A 23 0.75 7.38 -10.04
C VAL A 23 -0.46 7.91 -9.26
N LEU A 24 -0.53 7.60 -7.97
CA LEU A 24 -1.63 8.05 -7.11
C LEU A 24 -1.65 9.58 -6.96
N ARG A 25 -0.48 10.21 -6.92
CA ARG A 25 -0.33 11.66 -6.78
C ARG A 25 -0.50 12.43 -8.09
N SER A 26 -0.52 11.75 -9.22
CA SER A 26 -0.63 12.39 -10.53
C SER A 26 -2.01 13.02 -10.71
N ASP A 27 -2.13 13.85 -11.74
CA ASP A 27 -3.41 14.39 -12.16
C ASP A 27 -4.11 13.41 -13.09
N GLY A 28 -5.40 13.55 -13.28
CA GLY A 28 -6.16 12.68 -14.14
C GLY A 28 -7.31 12.00 -13.41
N ASN A 29 -7.96 11.08 -14.08
CA ASN A 29 -9.13 10.40 -13.52
C ASN A 29 -8.75 9.58 -12.29
N PRO A 30 -9.39 9.81 -11.12
CA PRO A 30 -9.05 9.09 -9.90
C PRO A 30 -9.18 7.57 -10.01
N ILE A 31 -10.22 7.07 -10.70
CA ILE A 31 -10.43 5.63 -10.87
C ILE A 31 -9.26 5.03 -11.64
N ASN A 32 -8.83 5.67 -12.72
CA ASN A 32 -7.71 5.17 -13.54
C ASN A 32 -6.40 5.14 -12.75
N ARG A 33 -6.16 6.14 -11.92
CA ARG A 33 -4.97 6.17 -11.05
C ARG A 33 -4.96 5.01 -10.07
N VAL A 34 -6.08 4.74 -9.42
CA VAL A 34 -6.18 3.63 -8.48
C VAL A 34 -6.03 2.29 -9.19
N GLN A 35 -6.63 2.14 -10.38
CA GLN A 35 -6.48 0.93 -11.17
C GLN A 35 -5.04 0.67 -11.57
N GLU A 36 -4.34 1.72 -12.00
CA GLU A 36 -2.93 1.58 -12.38
C GLU A 36 -2.06 1.25 -11.16
N ALA A 37 -2.31 1.91 -10.03
CA ALA A 37 -1.62 1.61 -8.78
C ALA A 37 -1.84 0.15 -8.36
N SER A 38 -3.06 -0.37 -8.53
CA SER A 38 -3.38 -1.77 -8.22
C SER A 38 -2.53 -2.73 -9.06
N LYS A 39 -2.38 -2.46 -10.35
CA LYS A 39 -1.51 -3.26 -11.22
C LYS A 39 -0.07 -3.26 -10.75
N ARG A 40 0.43 -2.08 -10.37
CA ARG A 40 1.80 -1.94 -9.89
C ARG A 40 2.02 -2.67 -8.56
N LEU A 41 1.03 -2.63 -7.68
CA LEU A 41 1.09 -3.39 -6.43
C LEU A 41 1.10 -4.90 -6.69
N ASP A 42 0.33 -5.36 -7.67
CA ASP A 42 0.35 -6.78 -8.05
C ASP A 42 1.75 -7.20 -8.51
N GLU A 43 2.38 -6.39 -9.35
CA GLU A 43 3.75 -6.64 -9.79
C GLU A 43 4.73 -6.65 -8.61
N PHE A 44 4.63 -5.65 -7.74
CA PHE A 44 5.53 -5.49 -6.60
C PHE A 44 5.47 -6.70 -5.66
N TYR A 45 4.29 -7.20 -5.39
CA TYR A 45 4.10 -8.33 -4.49
C TYR A 45 4.02 -9.68 -5.22
N SER A 46 4.31 -9.71 -6.50
CA SER A 46 4.31 -10.94 -7.32
C SER A 46 3.01 -11.73 -7.19
N GLY A 47 1.89 -11.03 -7.31
CA GLY A 47 0.56 -11.65 -7.21
C GLY A 47 0.22 -12.14 -5.81
N GLY A 48 0.82 -11.51 -4.78
CA GLY A 48 0.58 -11.90 -3.39
C GLY A 48 1.53 -12.96 -2.85
N ARG A 49 2.54 -13.35 -3.62
CA ARG A 49 3.52 -14.36 -3.20
C ARG A 49 4.58 -13.80 -2.27
N ARG A 50 4.86 -12.50 -2.38
CA ARG A 50 5.87 -11.84 -1.55
C ARG A 50 5.25 -11.24 -0.31
N ALA A 51 5.95 -11.38 0.81
CA ALA A 51 5.58 -10.66 2.03
C ALA A 51 5.88 -9.18 1.85
N CYS A 52 5.06 -8.34 2.46
CA CYS A 52 5.40 -6.94 2.54
C CYS A 52 6.55 -6.75 3.53
N LEU A 53 7.62 -6.11 3.11
CA LEU A 53 8.76 -5.85 3.97
C LEU A 53 8.37 -5.00 5.19
N LEU A 54 7.46 -4.04 4.99
CA LEU A 54 6.95 -3.22 6.09
C LEU A 54 6.27 -4.07 7.15
N ASN A 55 5.47 -5.06 6.71
CA ASN A 55 4.80 -5.98 7.63
C ASN A 55 5.82 -6.80 8.43
N MET A 56 6.84 -7.32 7.74
CA MET A 56 7.88 -8.13 8.39
C MET A 56 8.67 -7.33 9.42
N LEU A 57 9.01 -6.08 9.10
CA LEU A 57 9.84 -5.24 9.95
C LEU A 57 9.05 -4.53 11.05
N SER A 58 7.72 -4.52 10.97
CA SER A 58 6.87 -3.92 11.99
C SER A 58 6.38 -4.92 13.05
N SER A 59 6.99 -6.08 13.12
CA SER A 59 6.67 -7.06 14.17
C SER A 59 7.01 -6.51 15.56
N PRO A 60 6.42 -7.07 16.64
CA PRO A 60 6.71 -6.58 17.99
C PRO A 60 8.19 -6.58 18.36
N ARG A 61 8.98 -7.46 17.75
CA ARG A 61 10.43 -7.52 17.99
C ARG A 61 11.19 -6.36 17.37
N THR A 62 10.60 -5.69 16.38
CA THR A 62 11.26 -4.62 15.63
C THR A 62 10.52 -3.29 15.73
N ALA A 63 9.39 -3.25 16.46
CA ALA A 63 8.52 -2.05 16.52
C ALA A 63 9.26 -0.81 17.03
N ASP A 64 10.15 -0.98 18.01
CA ASP A 64 10.97 0.11 18.55
C ASP A 64 12.43 0.01 18.08
N GLY A 65 12.66 -0.72 17.02
CA GLY A 65 14.00 -0.95 16.49
C GLY A 65 14.47 0.12 15.54
N PRO A 66 15.61 -0.13 14.87
CA PRO A 66 16.26 0.87 14.01
C PRO A 66 15.44 1.23 12.75
N PHE A 67 14.39 0.48 12.43
CA PHE A 67 13.57 0.73 11.24
C PHE A 67 12.24 1.41 11.53
N SER A 68 11.91 1.65 12.81
CA SER A 68 10.58 2.13 13.20
C SER A 68 10.21 3.46 12.53
N GLU A 69 11.14 4.40 12.46
CA GLU A 69 10.89 5.70 11.83
C GLU A 69 10.70 5.56 10.32
N ALA A 70 11.54 4.77 9.66
CA ALA A 70 11.43 4.53 8.22
C ALA A 70 10.11 3.85 7.87
N ILE A 71 9.68 2.88 8.67
CA ILE A 71 8.42 2.17 8.48
C ILE A 71 7.25 3.14 8.62
N ARG A 72 7.27 3.98 9.66
CA ARG A 72 6.23 4.98 9.89
C ARG A 72 6.11 5.92 8.69
N LEU A 73 7.25 6.43 8.21
CA LEU A 73 7.27 7.35 7.08
C LEU A 73 6.74 6.70 5.80
N MET A 74 7.04 5.43 5.56
CA MET A 74 6.54 4.73 4.37
C MET A 74 5.04 4.50 4.44
N PHE A 75 4.50 4.10 5.59
CA PHE A 75 3.06 3.97 5.74
C PHE A 75 2.36 5.32 5.61
N ASP A 76 2.89 6.36 6.23
CA ASP A 76 2.32 7.71 6.10
C ASP A 76 2.32 8.17 4.65
N ALA A 77 3.40 7.92 3.90
CA ALA A 77 3.49 8.30 2.50
C ALA A 77 2.45 7.55 1.64
N LEU A 78 2.28 6.26 1.89
CA LEU A 78 1.30 5.45 1.15
C LEU A 78 -0.13 5.92 1.45
N ILE A 79 -0.45 6.14 2.71
CA ILE A 79 -1.77 6.64 3.12
C ILE A 79 -2.04 8.01 2.49
N ALA A 80 -1.06 8.92 2.57
CA ALA A 80 -1.19 10.26 1.99
C ALA A 80 -1.41 10.20 0.46
N ALA A 81 -0.67 9.31 -0.21
CA ALA A 81 -0.82 9.15 -1.66
C ALA A 81 -2.20 8.61 -2.04
N LEU A 82 -2.75 7.68 -1.25
CA LEU A 82 -4.10 7.16 -1.47
C LEU A 82 -5.18 8.22 -1.20
N CYS A 83 -4.90 9.19 -0.34
CA CYS A 83 -5.85 10.30 -0.10
C CYS A 83 -6.03 11.17 -1.35
N LYS A 84 -5.02 11.34 -2.17
CA LYS A 84 -5.06 12.27 -3.30
C LYS A 84 -6.21 11.97 -4.28
N PRO A 85 -6.36 10.74 -4.82
CA PRO A 85 -7.50 10.46 -5.70
C PRO A 85 -8.85 10.61 -4.99
N LEU A 86 -8.92 10.34 -3.70
CA LEU A 86 -10.16 10.53 -2.92
C LEU A 86 -10.52 12.01 -2.83
N ILE A 87 -9.56 12.86 -2.53
CA ILE A 87 -9.77 14.31 -2.47
C ILE A 87 -10.18 14.85 -3.85
N ASP A 88 -9.51 14.38 -4.90
CA ASP A 88 -9.82 14.77 -6.27
C ASP A 88 -11.23 14.31 -6.68
N GLN A 89 -11.73 13.22 -6.09
CA GLN A 89 -13.09 12.71 -6.32
C GLN A 89 -14.15 13.49 -5.53
N GLY A 90 -13.72 14.33 -4.59
CA GLY A 90 -14.64 15.17 -3.82
C GLY A 90 -14.88 14.76 -2.38
N PHE A 91 -14.18 13.76 -1.88
CA PHE A 91 -14.28 13.38 -0.47
C PHE A 91 -13.60 14.42 0.41
N ASP A 92 -14.14 14.66 1.61
CA ASP A 92 -13.44 15.51 2.55
C ASP A 92 -12.19 14.81 3.10
N ARG A 93 -11.29 15.58 3.70
CA ARG A 93 -9.99 15.09 4.14
C ARG A 93 -10.10 13.98 5.19
N LYS A 94 -11.05 14.09 6.09
CA LYS A 94 -11.23 13.12 7.18
C LYS A 94 -11.69 11.78 6.65
N VAL A 95 -12.68 11.79 5.75
CA VAL A 95 -13.18 10.58 5.09
C VAL A 95 -12.09 9.97 4.22
N ALA A 96 -11.38 10.80 3.45
CA ALA A 96 -10.28 10.34 2.59
C ALA A 96 -9.20 9.63 3.42
N ARG A 97 -8.79 10.24 4.53
CA ARG A 97 -7.78 9.63 5.42
C ARG A 97 -8.24 8.29 5.95
N HIS A 98 -9.48 8.20 6.42
CA HIS A 98 -10.02 6.96 6.96
C HIS A 98 -10.05 5.85 5.91
N ARG A 99 -10.55 6.16 4.71
CA ARG A 99 -10.59 5.17 3.62
C ARG A 99 -9.20 4.73 3.19
N ALA A 100 -8.27 5.67 3.12
CA ALA A 100 -6.88 5.35 2.79
C ALA A 100 -6.24 4.42 3.82
N GLU A 101 -6.45 4.69 5.10
CA GLU A 101 -5.97 3.82 6.18
C GLU A 101 -6.56 2.42 6.08
N GLN A 102 -7.87 2.32 5.83
CA GLN A 102 -8.52 1.03 5.67
C GLN A 102 -7.98 0.26 4.45
N ALA A 103 -7.67 0.96 3.37
CA ALA A 103 -7.07 0.32 2.21
C ALA A 103 -5.69 -0.26 2.52
N VAL A 104 -4.87 0.46 3.27
CA VAL A 104 -3.55 -0.03 3.68
C VAL A 104 -3.67 -1.24 4.60
N ILE A 105 -4.61 -1.20 5.55
CA ILE A 105 -4.87 -2.33 6.45
C ILE A 105 -5.29 -3.57 5.63
N ARG A 106 -6.18 -3.40 4.67
CA ARG A 106 -6.64 -4.51 3.82
C ARG A 106 -5.53 -5.03 2.91
N LEU A 107 -4.67 -4.14 2.41
CA LEU A 107 -3.52 -4.53 1.62
C LEU A 107 -2.62 -5.48 2.42
N GLN A 108 -2.23 -5.06 3.61
CA GLN A 108 -1.36 -5.86 4.47
C GLN A 108 -2.03 -7.16 4.91
N GLY A 109 -3.30 -7.09 5.31
CA GLY A 109 -4.05 -8.27 5.74
C GLY A 109 -4.23 -9.27 4.61
N SER A 110 -4.54 -8.81 3.39
CA SER A 110 -4.73 -9.71 2.25
C SER A 110 -3.45 -10.45 1.89
N LEU A 111 -2.30 -9.78 2.01
CA LEU A 111 -0.99 -10.43 1.76
C LEU A 111 -0.72 -11.53 2.78
N VAL A 112 -0.97 -11.26 4.07
CA VAL A 112 -0.78 -12.24 5.14
C VAL A 112 -1.71 -13.44 4.93
N VAL A 113 -2.99 -13.18 4.66
CA VAL A 113 -4.00 -14.24 4.49
C VAL A 113 -3.70 -15.07 3.24
N ALA A 114 -3.34 -14.41 2.12
CA ALA A 114 -3.00 -15.13 0.88
C ALA A 114 -1.84 -16.11 1.11
N ARG A 115 -0.81 -15.69 1.83
CA ARG A 115 0.31 -16.58 2.14
C ARG A 115 -0.10 -17.72 3.07
N GLY A 116 -0.93 -17.42 4.06
CA GLY A 116 -1.44 -18.44 4.98
C GLY A 116 -2.30 -19.49 4.29
N LEU A 117 -3.11 -19.06 3.31
CA LEU A 117 -3.97 -19.96 2.54
C LEU A 117 -3.21 -20.67 1.41
N GLY A 118 -2.02 -20.20 1.05
CA GLY A 118 -1.25 -20.76 -0.05
C GLY A 118 -1.81 -20.45 -1.43
N THR A 119 -2.58 -19.36 -1.56
CA THR A 119 -3.15 -18.94 -2.85
C THR A 119 -3.21 -17.42 -2.91
N PRO A 120 -2.97 -16.81 -4.09
CA PRO A 120 -3.04 -15.35 -4.25
C PRO A 120 -4.46 -14.80 -4.34
N ARG A 121 -5.49 -15.63 -4.30
CA ARG A 121 -6.88 -15.26 -4.59
C ARG A 121 -7.36 -14.05 -3.79
N VAL A 122 -7.19 -14.08 -2.45
CA VAL A 122 -7.73 -12.99 -1.62
C VAL A 122 -6.99 -11.67 -1.86
N PHE A 123 -5.70 -11.73 -2.19
CA PHE A 123 -4.94 -10.54 -2.52
C PHE A 123 -5.40 -9.94 -3.86
N ARG A 124 -5.60 -10.76 -4.86
CA ARG A 124 -6.10 -10.31 -6.17
C ARG A 124 -7.50 -9.76 -6.09
N GLU A 125 -8.38 -10.41 -5.32
CA GLU A 125 -9.73 -9.89 -5.07
C GLU A 125 -9.68 -8.51 -4.42
N PHE A 126 -8.79 -8.33 -3.45
CA PHE A 126 -8.59 -7.01 -2.84
C PHE A 126 -8.19 -5.96 -3.89
N LEU A 127 -7.22 -6.28 -4.74
CA LEU A 127 -6.75 -5.33 -5.76
C LEU A 127 -7.84 -5.00 -6.78
N ASP A 128 -8.62 -5.99 -7.18
CA ASP A 128 -9.72 -5.80 -8.13
C ASP A 128 -10.81 -4.90 -7.54
N ASP A 129 -11.06 -5.02 -6.24
CA ASP A 129 -12.08 -4.23 -5.55
C ASP A 129 -11.57 -2.87 -5.08
N LEU A 130 -10.28 -2.63 -5.10
CA LEU A 130 -9.69 -1.44 -4.51
C LEU A 130 -10.27 -0.13 -5.07
N PRO A 131 -10.42 0.06 -6.39
CA PRO A 131 -11.01 1.31 -6.89
C PRO A 131 -12.42 1.55 -6.36
N LYS A 132 -13.24 0.52 -6.31
CA LYS A 132 -14.60 0.61 -5.79
C LYS A 132 -14.59 0.89 -4.30
N PHE A 133 -13.81 0.12 -3.55
CA PHE A 133 -13.69 0.29 -2.10
C PHE A 133 -13.27 1.72 -1.72
N LEU A 134 -12.30 2.29 -2.44
CA LEU A 134 -11.81 3.64 -2.16
C LEU A 134 -12.78 4.72 -2.60
N LEU A 135 -13.32 4.62 -3.81
CA LEU A 135 -13.89 5.77 -4.51
C LEU A 135 -15.42 5.79 -4.59
N ASP A 136 -16.11 4.72 -4.21
CA ASP A 136 -17.57 4.73 -4.21
C ASP A 136 -18.10 5.68 -3.12
N LYS A 137 -19.11 6.46 -3.50
CA LYS A 137 -19.71 7.50 -2.65
C LYS A 137 -20.98 7.07 -1.94
N ASP A 138 -21.27 5.80 -1.93
CA ASP A 138 -22.50 5.27 -1.35
C ASP A 138 -22.88 5.83 0.01
#